data_2efe702f561546cb68cd673029988785
#
_entry.id   2efe702f561546cb68cd673029988785
#
_cell.length_a   1.000
_cell.length_b   1.000
_cell.length_c   1.000
_cell.angle_alpha   90.00
_cell.angle_beta   90.00
_cell.angle_gamma   90.00
#
_symmetry.space_group_name_H-M   'P 1'
#
loop_
_entity.id
_entity.type
_entity.pdbx_description
1 polymer ?
#
loop_
_entity_poly.entity_id
_entity_poly.type
_entity_poly.pdbx_seq_one_letter_code
_entity_poly.pdbx_strand_id
1 'polypeptide(L)'
;MSIGKKLESFAKSLVLAPRILARYGRLRPSRVRLAGCDHWVHIDPTDRRAVKKFICDPLRGRVSPPSAFWSAFNKHLQPAVAVDVGVNYGECLFGTRYAANTRIFGFEANPRLAGLLERSRVEHPDGDRMTLTHGLVSDEAAEDIPFYVDPTWSGGASAVASLNCAPDTLSFKLTARTLDSVIPRELVRDRCLLFKMDIEGYESRAFGGFDETLDAAALAVGFIEFDSSYITAAGDSPEAYFQRLARRFDVHRLDDSAARTILRVGDYSTLPRSRAADGRVHTDLVLVTRNATAASWLAPGWSLR
;
A
#
# COMPACT_ATOMS: atom_id res chain seq x y z
N MET A 1 -6.99 24.37 6.37
CA MET A 1 -7.61 24.17 5.02
C MET A 1 -8.52 25.34 4.73
N SER A 2 -8.30 26.13 3.65
CA SER A 2 -9.06 27.34 3.35
C SER A 2 -10.55 27.02 3.06
N ILE A 3 -11.45 27.95 3.38
CA ILE A 3 -12.90 27.85 3.15
C ILE A 3 -13.20 27.48 1.68
N GLY A 4 -12.39 27.98 0.73
CA GLY A 4 -12.53 27.66 -0.69
C GLY A 4 -12.34 26.19 -1.03
N LYS A 5 -11.37 25.49 -0.41
CA LYS A 5 -11.19 24.04 -0.61
C LYS A 5 -12.30 23.20 -0.01
N LYS A 6 -12.95 23.67 1.07
CA LYS A 6 -14.14 23.01 1.65
C LYS A 6 -15.36 23.13 0.73
N LEU A 7 -15.58 24.30 0.14
CA LEU A 7 -16.68 24.57 -0.81
C LEU A 7 -16.49 23.77 -2.11
N GLU A 8 -15.27 23.70 -2.63
CA GLU A 8 -14.95 22.94 -3.85
C GLU A 8 -15.13 21.41 -3.64
N SER A 9 -14.75 20.91 -2.46
CA SER A 9 -14.97 19.50 -2.08
C SER A 9 -16.46 19.18 -1.93
N PHE A 10 -17.24 20.09 -1.37
CA PHE A 10 -18.68 19.96 -1.20
C PHE A 10 -19.41 19.99 -2.54
N ALA A 11 -19.06 20.91 -3.45
CA ALA A 11 -19.62 20.97 -4.80
C ALA A 11 -19.29 19.70 -5.61
N LYS A 12 -18.06 19.18 -5.49
CA LYS A 12 -17.65 17.92 -6.14
C LYS A 12 -18.42 16.70 -5.61
N SER A 13 -18.82 16.70 -4.34
CA SER A 13 -19.65 15.62 -3.76
C SER A 13 -21.09 15.69 -4.22
N LEU A 14 -21.67 16.88 -4.41
CA LEU A 14 -23.03 17.07 -4.93
C LEU A 14 -23.21 16.50 -6.34
N VAL A 15 -22.21 16.65 -7.21
CA VAL A 15 -22.24 16.10 -8.58
C VAL A 15 -22.27 14.57 -8.58
N LEU A 16 -21.67 13.91 -7.58
CA LEU A 16 -21.63 12.46 -7.47
C LEU A 16 -22.82 11.88 -6.67
N ALA A 17 -23.51 12.70 -5.90
CA ALA A 17 -24.60 12.25 -5.01
C ALA A 17 -25.65 11.37 -5.71
N PRO A 18 -26.18 11.74 -6.92
CA PRO A 18 -27.14 10.88 -7.62
C PRO A 18 -26.54 9.52 -8.01
N ARG A 19 -25.28 9.49 -8.44
CA ARG A 19 -24.58 8.25 -8.80
C ARG A 19 -24.30 7.36 -7.59
N ILE A 20 -23.94 7.96 -6.45
CA ILE A 20 -23.72 7.25 -5.17
C ILE A 20 -25.06 6.64 -4.73
N LEU A 21 -26.14 7.41 -4.75
CA LEU A 21 -27.46 6.95 -4.36
C LEU A 21 -27.97 5.82 -5.26
N ALA A 22 -27.83 5.96 -6.59
CA ALA A 22 -28.22 4.94 -7.55
C ALA A 22 -27.42 3.63 -7.37
N ARG A 23 -26.12 3.71 -7.04
CA ARG A 23 -25.25 2.55 -6.90
C ARG A 23 -25.36 1.86 -5.53
N TYR A 24 -25.53 2.62 -4.45
CA TYR A 24 -25.42 2.13 -3.08
C TYR A 24 -26.71 2.28 -2.25
N GLY A 25 -27.74 2.94 -2.77
CA GLY A 25 -29.00 3.19 -2.05
C GLY A 25 -28.89 4.21 -0.91
N ARG A 26 -27.70 4.78 -0.68
CA ARG A 26 -27.40 5.75 0.39
C ARG A 26 -26.22 6.62 0.05
N LEU A 27 -26.18 7.85 0.58
CA LEU A 27 -25.11 8.82 0.30
C LEU A 27 -23.80 8.52 1.05
N ARG A 28 -23.86 7.79 2.14
CA ARG A 28 -22.69 7.38 2.96
C ARG A 28 -22.69 5.86 3.12
N PRO A 29 -22.30 5.12 2.09
CA PRO A 29 -22.24 3.67 2.18
C PRO A 29 -21.10 3.25 3.12
N SER A 30 -21.37 2.28 4.00
CA SER A 30 -20.36 1.65 4.88
C SER A 30 -19.72 0.40 4.26
N ARG A 31 -20.17 0.02 3.06
CA ARG A 31 -19.58 -1.03 2.25
C ARG A 31 -19.70 -0.67 0.78
N VAL A 32 -18.70 -1.06 0.01
CA VAL A 32 -18.58 -0.73 -1.42
C VAL A 32 -18.10 -1.94 -2.20
N ARG A 33 -18.30 -1.93 -3.51
CA ARG A 33 -17.66 -2.88 -4.43
C ARG A 33 -16.58 -2.16 -5.20
N LEU A 34 -15.38 -2.73 -5.18
CA LEU A 34 -14.27 -2.24 -5.99
C LEU A 34 -14.52 -2.59 -7.47
N ALA A 35 -13.87 -1.85 -8.36
CA ALA A 35 -14.00 -2.10 -9.80
C ALA A 35 -13.49 -3.49 -10.16
N GLY A 36 -14.32 -4.29 -10.84
CA GLY A 36 -13.97 -5.67 -11.21
C GLY A 36 -14.15 -6.71 -10.12
N CYS A 37 -14.68 -6.33 -8.94
CA CYS A 37 -14.94 -7.23 -7.82
C CYS A 37 -16.44 -7.45 -7.59
N ASP A 38 -16.82 -8.66 -7.26
CA ASP A 38 -18.20 -9.08 -6.98
C ASP A 38 -18.53 -9.16 -5.48
N HIS A 39 -17.54 -8.97 -4.62
CA HIS A 39 -17.66 -8.98 -3.15
C HIS A 39 -17.63 -7.55 -2.56
N TRP A 40 -17.99 -7.46 -1.29
CA TRP A 40 -18.05 -6.18 -0.59
C TRP A 40 -16.76 -5.89 0.20
N VAL A 41 -16.38 -4.62 0.23
CA VAL A 41 -15.33 -4.08 1.09
C VAL A 41 -15.96 -3.11 2.06
N HIS A 42 -15.68 -3.28 3.35
CA HIS A 42 -16.21 -2.46 4.43
C HIS A 42 -15.34 -1.23 4.66
N ILE A 43 -15.98 -0.07 4.75
CA ILE A 43 -15.31 1.23 4.93
C ILE A 43 -15.99 2.05 6.03
N ASP A 44 -15.25 2.97 6.62
CA ASP A 44 -15.82 4.04 7.43
C ASP A 44 -16.24 5.21 6.51
N PRO A 45 -17.56 5.51 6.38
CA PRO A 45 -18.03 6.58 5.52
C PRO A 45 -17.74 7.99 6.07
N THR A 46 -17.16 8.11 7.26
CA THR A 46 -16.68 9.36 7.85
C THR A 46 -15.22 9.65 7.53
N ASP A 47 -14.46 8.63 7.14
CA ASP A 47 -13.09 8.79 6.69
C ASP A 47 -13.05 9.34 5.26
N ARG A 48 -12.46 10.52 5.10
CA ARG A 48 -12.33 11.22 3.81
C ARG A 48 -11.51 10.43 2.79
N ARG A 49 -10.52 9.65 3.24
CA ARG A 49 -9.72 8.79 2.35
C ARG A 49 -10.60 7.67 1.79
N ALA A 50 -11.34 6.99 2.66
CA ALA A 50 -12.26 5.93 2.24
C ALA A 50 -13.28 6.45 1.22
N VAL A 51 -13.93 7.58 1.50
CA VAL A 51 -14.89 8.21 0.57
C VAL A 51 -14.23 8.56 -0.76
N LYS A 52 -13.03 9.18 -0.73
CA LYS A 52 -12.31 9.56 -1.95
C LYS A 52 -11.94 8.34 -2.78
N LYS A 53 -11.24 7.37 -2.18
CA LYS A 53 -10.61 6.24 -2.88
C LYS A 53 -11.61 5.15 -3.29
N PHE A 54 -12.61 4.88 -2.47
CA PHE A 54 -13.52 3.75 -2.66
C PHE A 54 -14.89 4.14 -3.24
N ILE A 55 -15.25 5.42 -3.20
CA ILE A 55 -16.51 5.90 -3.73
C ILE A 55 -16.28 6.86 -4.90
N CYS A 56 -15.58 7.99 -4.64
CA CYS A 56 -15.48 9.07 -5.62
C CYS A 56 -14.59 8.72 -6.81
N ASP A 57 -13.42 8.12 -6.60
CA ASP A 57 -12.49 7.80 -7.67
C ASP A 57 -13.04 6.68 -8.58
N PRO A 58 -13.60 5.56 -8.08
CA PRO A 58 -14.25 4.56 -8.93
C PRO A 58 -15.44 5.09 -9.74
N LEU A 59 -16.26 5.98 -9.15
CA LEU A 59 -17.37 6.61 -9.89
C LEU A 59 -16.92 7.56 -11.01
N ARG A 60 -15.64 7.98 -10.98
CA ARG A 60 -14.97 8.76 -12.03
C ARG A 60 -14.14 7.90 -12.99
N GLY A 61 -14.19 6.57 -12.84
CA GLY A 61 -13.37 5.64 -13.63
C GLY A 61 -11.88 5.70 -13.31
N ARG A 62 -11.51 6.20 -12.13
CA ARG A 62 -10.11 6.27 -11.69
C ARG A 62 -9.72 5.00 -10.95
N VAL A 63 -8.57 4.45 -11.32
CA VAL A 63 -7.89 3.35 -10.62
C VAL A 63 -6.56 3.90 -10.13
N SER A 64 -6.19 3.62 -8.90
CA SER A 64 -4.89 4.07 -8.38
C SER A 64 -3.75 3.28 -9.03
N PRO A 65 -2.56 3.90 -9.22
CA PRO A 65 -1.39 3.18 -9.73
C PRO A 65 -1.03 1.94 -8.90
N PRO A 66 -1.02 1.97 -7.56
CA PRO A 66 -0.79 0.77 -6.74
C PRO A 66 -1.77 -0.37 -7.02
N SER A 67 -3.09 -0.07 -7.10
CA SER A 67 -4.10 -1.08 -7.38
C SER A 67 -3.98 -1.65 -8.80
N ALA A 68 -3.66 -0.81 -9.78
CA ALA A 68 -3.44 -1.25 -11.15
C ALA A 68 -2.22 -2.17 -11.26
N PHE A 69 -1.12 -1.80 -10.59
CA PHE A 69 0.08 -2.62 -10.50
C PHE A 69 -0.23 -3.95 -9.81
N TRP A 70 -0.76 -3.90 -8.59
CA TRP A 70 -1.04 -5.08 -7.80
C TRP A 70 -1.90 -6.11 -8.53
N SER A 71 -3.02 -5.66 -9.11
CA SER A 71 -3.94 -6.54 -9.83
C SER A 71 -3.30 -7.18 -11.05
N ALA A 72 -2.55 -6.40 -11.86
CA ALA A 72 -1.91 -6.90 -13.07
C ALA A 72 -0.79 -7.90 -12.74
N PHE A 73 0.06 -7.56 -11.77
CA PHE A 73 1.21 -8.39 -11.41
C PHE A 73 0.80 -9.65 -10.64
N ASN A 74 -0.19 -9.55 -9.74
CA ASN A 74 -0.76 -10.73 -9.10
C ASN A 74 -1.34 -11.73 -10.12
N LYS A 75 -2.10 -11.23 -11.10
CA LYS A 75 -2.68 -12.08 -12.16
C LYS A 75 -1.60 -12.72 -13.04
N HIS A 76 -0.54 -11.97 -13.36
CA HIS A 76 0.55 -12.46 -14.22
C HIS A 76 1.46 -13.45 -13.51
N LEU A 77 1.94 -13.08 -12.32
CA LEU A 77 2.92 -13.84 -11.57
C LEU A 77 2.33 -15.07 -10.87
N GLN A 78 1.05 -15.01 -10.49
CA GLN A 78 0.39 -16.02 -9.65
C GLN A 78 1.28 -16.39 -8.44
N PRO A 79 1.66 -15.40 -7.61
CA PRO A 79 2.69 -15.61 -6.59
C PRO A 79 2.29 -16.68 -5.59
N ALA A 80 3.26 -17.40 -5.04
CA ALA A 80 3.02 -18.32 -3.94
C ALA A 80 2.59 -17.57 -2.67
N VAL A 81 3.18 -16.39 -2.47
CA VAL A 81 2.86 -15.50 -1.36
C VAL A 81 2.65 -14.07 -1.88
N ALA A 82 1.56 -13.44 -1.43
CA ALA A 82 1.26 -12.03 -1.65
C ALA A 82 1.21 -11.30 -0.29
N VAL A 83 1.97 -10.21 -0.14
CA VAL A 83 2.12 -9.46 1.11
C VAL A 83 1.74 -7.99 0.90
N ASP A 84 0.75 -7.50 1.63
CA ASP A 84 0.34 -6.07 1.62
C ASP A 84 0.61 -5.47 3.00
N VAL A 85 1.63 -4.64 3.11
CA VAL A 85 1.99 -3.90 4.34
C VAL A 85 1.46 -2.48 4.22
N GLY A 86 0.60 -2.10 5.17
CA GLY A 86 -0.21 -0.89 5.08
C GLY A 86 -1.48 -1.14 4.26
N VAL A 87 -2.25 -2.16 4.65
CA VAL A 87 -3.48 -2.56 3.95
C VAL A 87 -4.50 -1.43 3.86
N ASN A 88 -4.59 -0.60 4.89
CA ASN A 88 -5.61 0.41 5.06
C ASN A 88 -7.02 -0.22 4.90
N TYR A 89 -7.85 0.20 3.95
CA TYR A 89 -9.14 -0.46 3.66
C TYR A 89 -9.04 -1.62 2.66
N GLY A 90 -7.84 -2.00 2.22
CA GLY A 90 -7.60 -3.13 1.33
C GLY A 90 -7.85 -2.85 -0.14
N GLU A 91 -7.50 -1.66 -0.63
CA GLU A 91 -7.62 -1.31 -2.05
C GLU A 91 -6.86 -2.29 -2.95
N CYS A 92 -5.65 -2.69 -2.57
CA CYS A 92 -4.87 -3.72 -3.25
C CYS A 92 -5.33 -5.12 -2.84
N LEU A 93 -5.34 -5.42 -1.55
CA LEU A 93 -5.58 -6.74 -0.99
C LEU A 93 -6.94 -7.32 -1.38
N PHE A 94 -8.01 -6.54 -1.25
CA PHE A 94 -9.39 -6.96 -1.58
C PHE A 94 -9.81 -6.59 -3.00
N GLY A 95 -9.00 -5.79 -3.72
CA GLY A 95 -9.29 -5.35 -5.09
C GLY A 95 -8.95 -6.37 -6.16
N THR A 96 -8.46 -7.56 -5.80
CA THR A 96 -8.04 -8.58 -6.76
C THR A 96 -8.43 -9.98 -6.31
N ARG A 97 -8.44 -10.93 -7.24
CA ARG A 97 -8.58 -12.37 -6.99
C ARG A 97 -7.21 -13.02 -7.09
N TYR A 98 -6.97 -14.02 -6.27
CA TYR A 98 -5.69 -14.70 -6.16
C TYR A 98 -5.75 -16.12 -6.75
N ALA A 99 -4.63 -16.60 -7.27
CA ALA A 99 -4.53 -18.01 -7.68
C ALA A 99 -4.77 -18.94 -6.50
N ALA A 100 -5.27 -20.15 -6.75
CA ALA A 100 -5.68 -21.10 -5.70
C ALA A 100 -4.56 -21.43 -4.70
N ASN A 101 -3.31 -21.37 -5.15
CA ASN A 101 -2.13 -21.71 -4.35
C ASN A 101 -1.52 -20.50 -3.63
N THR A 102 -2.00 -19.27 -3.87
CA THR A 102 -1.46 -18.06 -3.23
C THR A 102 -1.88 -18.00 -1.76
N ARG A 103 -0.93 -17.82 -0.85
CA ARG A 103 -1.17 -17.41 0.54
C ARG A 103 -1.04 -15.90 0.62
N ILE A 104 -1.93 -15.26 1.36
CA ILE A 104 -2.08 -13.82 1.35
C ILE A 104 -1.89 -13.30 2.77
N PHE A 105 -0.99 -12.34 2.94
CA PHE A 105 -0.70 -11.72 4.22
C PHE A 105 -0.94 -10.22 4.12
N GLY A 106 -1.77 -9.71 5.03
CA GLY A 106 -2.07 -8.29 5.16
C GLY A 106 -1.67 -7.78 6.53
N PHE A 107 -1.00 -6.63 6.57
CA PHE A 107 -0.55 -5.98 7.81
C PHE A 107 -1.14 -4.58 7.89
N GLU A 108 -1.83 -4.28 8.98
CA GLU A 108 -2.43 -2.96 9.22
C GLU A 108 -2.26 -2.56 10.69
N ALA A 109 -1.65 -1.40 10.89
CA ALA A 109 -1.36 -0.89 12.22
C ALA A 109 -2.55 -0.12 12.83
N ASN A 110 -3.38 0.53 12.00
CA ASN A 110 -4.49 1.35 12.50
C ASN A 110 -5.59 0.50 13.15
N PRO A 111 -5.74 0.52 14.49
CA PRO A 111 -6.70 -0.35 15.18
C PRO A 111 -8.16 -0.05 14.85
N ARG A 112 -8.45 1.15 14.33
CA ARG A 112 -9.81 1.53 13.89
C ARG A 112 -10.27 0.77 12.65
N LEU A 113 -9.33 0.21 11.87
CA LEU A 113 -9.61 -0.53 10.64
C LEU A 113 -9.78 -2.04 10.88
N ALA A 114 -9.29 -2.59 11.98
CA ALA A 114 -9.26 -4.02 12.25
C ALA A 114 -10.60 -4.72 11.99
N GLY A 115 -11.68 -4.26 12.60
CA GLY A 115 -13.00 -4.87 12.43
C GLY A 115 -13.61 -4.68 11.04
N LEU A 116 -13.19 -3.65 10.27
CA LEU A 116 -13.61 -3.43 8.89
C LEU A 116 -12.89 -4.38 7.94
N LEU A 117 -11.59 -4.57 8.17
CA LEU A 117 -10.75 -5.49 7.40
C LEU A 117 -11.20 -6.93 7.57
N GLU A 118 -11.49 -7.36 8.80
CA GLU A 118 -11.99 -8.72 9.05
C GLU A 118 -13.33 -8.99 8.36
N ARG A 119 -14.26 -8.03 8.38
CA ARG A 119 -15.52 -8.16 7.65
C ARG A 119 -15.30 -8.25 6.14
N SER A 120 -14.38 -7.45 5.60
CA SER A 120 -14.01 -7.48 4.18
C SER A 120 -13.36 -8.81 3.81
N ARG A 121 -12.50 -9.36 4.68
CA ARG A 121 -11.86 -10.66 4.51
C ARG A 121 -12.89 -11.80 4.43
N VAL A 122 -13.87 -11.81 5.34
CA VAL A 122 -14.93 -12.85 5.35
C VAL A 122 -15.79 -12.81 4.08
N GLU A 123 -16.04 -11.62 3.53
CA GLU A 123 -16.80 -11.48 2.28
C GLU A 123 -15.95 -11.70 1.02
N HIS A 124 -14.62 -11.76 1.15
CA HIS A 124 -13.73 -11.99 0.01
C HIS A 124 -13.69 -13.48 -0.36
N PRO A 125 -13.88 -13.86 -1.65
CA PRO A 125 -13.87 -15.27 -2.08
C PRO A 125 -12.57 -16.04 -1.75
N ASP A 126 -11.46 -15.33 -1.57
CA ASP A 126 -10.16 -15.90 -1.20
C ASP A 126 -9.82 -15.66 0.28
N GLY A 127 -10.79 -15.22 1.09
CA GLY A 127 -10.60 -14.78 2.48
C GLY A 127 -10.05 -15.85 3.42
N ASP A 128 -10.37 -17.13 3.18
CA ASP A 128 -9.85 -18.26 3.98
C ASP A 128 -8.33 -18.46 3.82
N ARG A 129 -7.73 -17.88 2.76
CA ARG A 129 -6.30 -17.93 2.49
C ARG A 129 -5.59 -16.64 2.89
N MET A 130 -6.32 -15.68 3.50
CA MET A 130 -5.81 -14.41 3.99
C MET A 130 -5.55 -14.46 5.48
N THR A 131 -4.33 -14.09 5.86
CA THR A 131 -3.95 -13.81 7.25
C THR A 131 -3.81 -12.31 7.41
N LEU A 132 -4.62 -11.72 8.30
CA LEU A 132 -4.52 -10.31 8.67
C LEU A 132 -3.82 -10.17 10.01
N THR A 133 -2.77 -9.38 10.04
CA THR A 133 -2.02 -9.04 11.26
C THR A 133 -2.28 -7.57 11.62
N HIS A 134 -2.85 -7.36 12.81
CA HIS A 134 -3.09 -6.02 13.34
C HIS A 134 -1.94 -5.62 14.25
N GLY A 135 -1.16 -4.65 13.81
CA GLY A 135 0.03 -4.16 14.51
C GLY A 135 1.04 -3.57 13.54
N LEU A 136 2.14 -3.10 14.09
CA LEU A 136 3.25 -2.53 13.34
C LEU A 136 4.11 -3.64 12.72
N VAL A 137 4.69 -3.33 11.58
CA VAL A 137 5.80 -4.09 10.99
C VAL A 137 7.09 -3.31 11.20
N SER A 138 8.14 -3.97 11.69
CA SER A 138 9.43 -3.36 12.00
C SER A 138 10.58 -4.33 11.71
N ASP A 139 11.81 -3.88 11.95
CA ASP A 139 13.05 -4.66 11.89
C ASP A 139 13.20 -5.60 13.10
N GLU A 140 12.53 -5.31 14.20
CA GLU A 140 12.53 -6.13 15.41
C GLU A 140 11.15 -6.18 16.07
N ALA A 141 10.94 -7.19 16.91
CA ALA A 141 9.75 -7.29 17.74
C ALA A 141 9.88 -6.31 18.92
N ALA A 142 8.83 -5.52 19.13
CA ALA A 142 8.79 -4.55 20.22
C ALA A 142 7.34 -4.33 20.69
N GLU A 143 7.20 -3.92 21.96
CA GLU A 143 5.92 -3.58 22.56
C GLU A 143 5.79 -2.07 22.77
N ASP A 144 4.57 -1.60 22.94
CA ASP A 144 4.26 -0.21 23.29
C ASP A 144 4.78 0.85 22.31
N ILE A 145 4.95 0.52 21.04
CA ILE A 145 5.37 1.48 20.01
C ILE A 145 4.25 2.50 19.78
N PRO A 146 4.54 3.80 19.86
CA PRO A 146 3.56 4.84 19.59
C PRO A 146 3.11 4.80 18.11
N PHE A 147 1.81 4.94 17.90
CA PHE A 147 1.22 5.03 16.56
C PHE A 147 0.16 6.12 16.53
N TYR A 148 0.19 6.96 15.52
CA TYR A 148 -0.59 8.18 15.42
C TYR A 148 -1.57 8.13 14.25
N VAL A 149 -2.81 8.54 14.48
CA VAL A 149 -3.91 8.45 13.49
C VAL A 149 -4.68 9.76 13.44
N ASP A 150 -4.81 10.35 12.25
CA ASP A 150 -5.82 11.38 11.99
C ASP A 150 -7.21 10.71 11.95
N PRO A 151 -8.15 11.07 12.86
CA PRO A 151 -9.47 10.43 12.91
C PRO A 151 -10.31 10.62 11.66
N THR A 152 -9.96 11.55 10.79
CA THR A 152 -10.69 11.90 9.56
C THR A 152 -9.98 11.50 8.27
N TRP A 153 -8.73 11.00 8.36
CA TRP A 153 -7.92 10.62 7.22
C TRP A 153 -6.98 9.47 7.58
N SER A 154 -7.37 8.24 7.28
CA SER A 154 -6.58 7.05 7.60
C SER A 154 -5.27 6.91 6.82
N GLY A 155 -5.12 7.63 5.70
CA GLY A 155 -3.96 7.51 4.82
C GLY A 155 -2.70 8.22 5.32
N GLY A 156 -2.72 8.89 6.46
CA GLY A 156 -1.52 9.50 7.05
C GLY A 156 -1.20 8.91 8.44
N ALA A 157 -1.76 7.73 8.75
CA ALA A 157 -1.46 7.08 10.02
C ALA A 157 -0.02 6.53 10.01
N SER A 158 0.78 6.85 11.03
CA SER A 158 2.21 6.54 11.06
C SER A 158 2.74 6.32 12.47
N ALA A 159 3.81 5.53 12.60
CA ALA A 159 4.61 5.44 13.83
C ALA A 159 5.56 6.64 14.01
N VAL A 160 5.68 7.51 13.00
CA VAL A 160 6.55 8.70 13.04
C VAL A 160 5.77 9.89 13.61
N ALA A 161 6.06 10.27 14.84
CA ALA A 161 5.33 11.31 15.57
C ALA A 161 5.29 12.67 14.84
N SER A 162 6.40 13.08 14.21
CA SER A 162 6.51 14.36 13.54
C SER A 162 5.64 14.51 12.30
N LEU A 163 5.11 13.40 11.74
CA LEU A 163 4.20 13.41 10.60
C LEU A 163 2.74 13.65 11.01
N ASN A 164 2.42 13.55 12.31
CA ASN A 164 1.06 13.61 12.83
C ASN A 164 0.95 14.63 13.98
N CYS A 165 1.05 15.91 13.65
CA CYS A 165 1.05 17.01 14.62
C CYS A 165 -0.32 17.72 14.74
N ALA A 166 -1.41 17.17 14.19
CA ALA A 166 -2.73 17.78 14.29
C ALA A 166 -3.28 17.68 15.74
N PRO A 167 -4.01 18.72 16.23
CA PRO A 167 -4.53 18.72 17.60
C PRO A 167 -5.45 17.52 17.92
N ASP A 168 -6.15 17.01 16.93
CA ASP A 168 -7.11 15.89 17.06
C ASP A 168 -6.49 14.52 16.78
N THR A 169 -5.16 14.42 16.66
CA THR A 169 -4.46 13.16 16.40
C THR A 169 -4.67 12.19 17.57
N LEU A 170 -5.12 10.99 17.25
CA LEU A 170 -5.22 9.88 18.18
C LEU A 170 -3.88 9.17 18.31
N SER A 171 -3.51 8.77 19.53
CA SER A 171 -2.31 7.98 19.78
C SER A 171 -2.69 6.62 20.35
N PHE A 172 -2.02 5.58 19.84
CA PHE A 172 -2.14 4.20 20.28
C PHE A 172 -0.77 3.66 20.62
N LYS A 173 -0.71 2.63 21.46
CA LYS A 173 0.47 1.82 21.70
C LYS A 173 0.27 0.46 21.05
N LEU A 174 1.17 0.07 20.17
CA LEU A 174 1.04 -1.13 19.36
C LEU A 174 2.26 -2.04 19.52
N THR A 175 2.04 -3.33 19.30
CA THR A 175 3.09 -4.32 19.14
C THR A 175 3.67 -4.26 17.74
N ALA A 176 4.97 -4.29 17.62
CA ALA A 176 5.71 -4.45 16.37
C ALA A 176 6.15 -5.90 16.18
N ARG A 177 6.12 -6.37 14.93
CA ARG A 177 6.60 -7.70 14.51
C ARG A 177 7.42 -7.57 13.24
N THR A 178 8.34 -8.51 13.02
CA THR A 178 9.02 -8.63 11.73
C THR A 178 8.13 -9.40 10.74
N LEU A 179 8.27 -9.12 9.44
CA LEU A 179 7.60 -9.90 8.40
C LEU A 179 8.07 -11.37 8.45
N ASP A 180 9.37 -11.57 8.67
CA ASP A 180 9.99 -12.91 8.78
C ASP A 180 9.42 -13.75 9.93
N SER A 181 8.94 -13.13 11.01
CA SER A 181 8.30 -13.84 12.13
C SER A 181 6.86 -14.29 11.84
N VAL A 182 6.20 -13.68 10.85
CA VAL A 182 4.79 -13.94 10.54
C VAL A 182 4.61 -14.75 9.26
N ILE A 183 5.51 -14.60 8.28
CA ILE A 183 5.42 -15.27 6.99
C ILE A 183 6.29 -16.54 7.04
N PRO A 184 5.68 -17.74 6.99
CA PRO A 184 6.45 -18.98 7.00
C PRO A 184 7.34 -19.07 5.76
N ARG A 185 8.66 -19.14 5.97
CA ARG A 185 9.67 -19.13 4.91
C ARG A 185 9.51 -20.26 3.89
N GLU A 186 8.99 -21.40 4.30
CA GLU A 186 8.70 -22.55 3.43
C GLU A 186 7.62 -22.27 2.39
N LEU A 187 6.73 -21.31 2.63
CA LEU A 187 5.72 -20.89 1.64
C LEU A 187 6.32 -20.14 0.47
N VAL A 188 7.46 -19.48 0.69
CA VAL A 188 8.13 -18.60 -0.28
C VAL A 188 9.32 -19.30 -0.95
N ARG A 189 9.88 -20.32 -0.32
CA ARG A 189 11.12 -20.98 -0.76
C ARG A 189 11.04 -21.42 -2.22
N ASP A 190 11.98 -20.91 -3.02
CA ASP A 190 12.13 -21.19 -4.45
C ASP A 190 10.88 -20.81 -5.28
N ARG A 191 10.06 -19.88 -4.79
CA ARG A 191 8.82 -19.46 -5.43
C ARG A 191 8.77 -17.95 -5.65
N CYS A 192 7.69 -17.51 -6.31
CA CYS A 192 7.43 -16.10 -6.53
C CYS A 192 6.73 -15.46 -5.31
N LEU A 193 7.24 -14.29 -4.92
CA LEU A 193 6.71 -13.39 -3.91
C LEU A 193 6.29 -12.08 -4.56
N LEU A 194 5.06 -11.64 -4.30
CA LEU A 194 4.59 -10.29 -4.63
C LEU A 194 4.38 -9.52 -3.32
N PHE A 195 4.91 -8.31 -3.20
CA PHE A 195 4.71 -7.51 -2.00
C PHE A 195 4.41 -6.03 -2.29
N LYS A 196 3.68 -5.38 -1.40
CA LYS A 196 3.51 -3.93 -1.33
C LYS A 196 3.89 -3.45 0.07
N MET A 197 4.50 -2.27 0.15
CA MET A 197 4.78 -1.60 1.41
C MET A 197 4.52 -0.10 1.27
N ASP A 198 3.61 0.41 2.09
CA ASP A 198 3.13 1.81 2.06
C ASP A 198 2.60 2.10 3.47
N ILE A 199 3.49 2.58 4.34
CA ILE A 199 3.28 2.73 5.79
C ILE A 199 3.78 4.07 6.32
N GLU A 200 3.78 5.07 5.42
CA GLU A 200 3.93 6.49 5.78
C GLU A 200 5.20 6.77 6.59
N GLY A 201 6.36 6.33 6.04
CA GLY A 201 7.69 6.64 6.55
C GLY A 201 8.36 5.56 7.40
N TYR A 202 7.69 4.43 7.66
CA TYR A 202 8.27 3.34 8.45
C TYR A 202 8.82 2.18 7.58
N GLU A 203 8.84 2.37 6.24
CA GLU A 203 9.23 1.36 5.24
C GLU A 203 10.65 0.86 5.44
N SER A 204 11.58 1.76 5.76
CA SER A 204 12.99 1.40 5.98
C SER A 204 13.17 0.39 7.11
N ARG A 205 12.43 0.56 8.21
CA ARG A 205 12.44 -0.37 9.35
C ARG A 205 11.72 -1.67 9.02
N ALA A 206 10.50 -1.59 8.48
CA ALA A 206 9.73 -2.76 8.09
C ALA A 206 10.51 -3.67 7.11
N PHE A 207 11.25 -3.05 6.19
CA PHE A 207 12.11 -3.76 5.26
C PHE A 207 13.28 -4.48 5.93
N GLY A 208 13.75 -4.02 7.11
CA GLY A 208 14.77 -4.68 7.91
C GLY A 208 14.34 -6.03 8.48
N GLY A 209 13.05 -6.21 8.71
CA GLY A 209 12.47 -7.46 9.21
C GLY A 209 11.92 -8.38 8.11
N PHE A 210 12.42 -8.28 6.88
CA PHE A 210 11.93 -9.02 5.71
C PHE A 210 13.00 -9.83 4.99
N ASP A 211 14.24 -9.82 5.48
CA ASP A 211 15.40 -10.34 4.78
C ASP A 211 15.33 -11.84 4.53
N GLU A 212 14.93 -12.66 5.53
CA GLU A 212 14.86 -14.12 5.39
C GLU A 212 13.79 -14.56 4.37
N THR A 213 12.64 -13.89 4.37
CA THR A 213 11.56 -14.15 3.40
C THR A 213 12.00 -13.79 1.99
N LEU A 214 12.68 -12.64 1.82
CA LEU A 214 13.19 -12.19 0.53
C LEU A 214 14.32 -13.10 0.01
N ASP A 215 15.21 -13.59 0.89
CA ASP A 215 16.28 -14.50 0.51
C ASP A 215 15.76 -15.88 0.10
N ALA A 216 14.63 -16.31 0.64
CA ALA A 216 14.00 -17.57 0.28
C ALA A 216 13.31 -17.54 -1.10
N ALA A 217 12.90 -16.38 -1.58
CA ALA A 217 12.16 -16.25 -2.83
C ALA A 217 13.05 -16.42 -4.07
N ALA A 218 12.62 -17.22 -5.04
CA ALA A 218 13.27 -17.28 -6.34
C ALA A 218 13.07 -16.01 -7.17
N LEU A 219 11.90 -15.40 -7.03
CA LEU A 219 11.54 -14.12 -7.65
C LEU A 219 10.71 -13.30 -6.65
N ALA A 220 11.18 -12.13 -6.27
CA ALA A 220 10.41 -11.14 -5.53
C ALA A 220 10.14 -9.94 -6.42
N VAL A 221 8.87 -9.54 -6.51
CA VAL A 221 8.43 -8.31 -7.17
C VAL A 221 7.72 -7.45 -6.13
N GLY A 222 8.20 -6.24 -5.92
CA GLY A 222 7.70 -5.34 -4.90
C GLY A 222 7.24 -4.00 -5.43
N PHE A 223 6.33 -3.40 -4.71
CA PHE A 223 5.87 -2.04 -4.87
C PHE A 223 5.98 -1.33 -3.54
N ILE A 224 6.72 -0.24 -3.46
CA ILE A 224 6.88 0.51 -2.23
C ILE A 224 6.67 2.01 -2.45
N GLU A 225 6.04 2.70 -1.51
CA GLU A 225 6.09 4.15 -1.44
C GLU A 225 7.49 4.59 -0.98
N PHE A 226 8.08 5.54 -1.70
CA PHE A 226 9.36 6.14 -1.33
C PHE A 226 9.21 7.64 -1.17
N ASP A 227 9.19 8.10 0.08
CA ASP A 227 9.10 9.51 0.43
C ASP A 227 10.29 9.94 1.26
N SER A 228 11.17 10.74 0.66
CA SER A 228 12.40 11.17 1.32
C SER A 228 12.16 11.99 2.59
N SER A 229 11.07 12.75 2.66
CA SER A 229 10.77 13.55 3.85
C SER A 229 10.26 12.67 5.00
N TYR A 230 9.51 11.64 4.70
CA TYR A 230 8.99 10.68 5.68
C TYR A 230 10.12 9.79 6.22
N ILE A 231 10.97 9.29 5.34
CA ILE A 231 12.16 8.51 5.72
C ILE A 231 13.07 9.34 6.63
N THR A 232 13.32 10.61 6.28
CA THR A 232 14.12 11.53 7.13
C THR A 232 13.44 11.80 8.48
N ALA A 233 12.13 11.98 8.49
CA ALA A 233 11.36 12.19 9.72
C ALA A 233 11.41 10.96 10.65
N ALA A 234 11.54 9.75 10.09
CA ALA A 234 11.76 8.51 10.82
C ALA A 234 13.19 8.35 11.36
N GLY A 235 14.10 9.26 11.02
CA GLY A 235 15.49 9.25 11.46
C GLY A 235 16.44 8.49 10.52
N ASP A 236 15.97 8.09 9.34
CA ASP A 236 16.77 7.34 8.37
C ASP A 236 17.28 8.25 7.23
N SER A 237 18.33 7.81 6.53
CA SER A 237 18.83 8.46 5.32
C SER A 237 18.12 7.90 4.09
N PRO A 238 17.40 8.73 3.30
CA PRO A 238 16.76 8.28 2.07
C PRO A 238 17.73 7.64 1.08
N GLU A 239 18.92 8.21 0.95
CA GLU A 239 19.95 7.67 0.06
C GLU A 239 20.47 6.30 0.55
N ALA A 240 20.76 6.17 1.84
CA ALA A 240 21.21 4.89 2.42
C ALA A 240 20.12 3.81 2.30
N TYR A 241 18.87 4.18 2.49
CA TYR A 241 17.73 3.27 2.29
C TYR A 241 17.62 2.85 0.82
N PHE A 242 17.68 3.79 -0.12
CA PHE A 242 17.70 3.47 -1.55
C PHE A 242 18.85 2.52 -1.91
N GLN A 243 20.06 2.79 -1.42
CA GLN A 243 21.23 1.92 -1.66
C GLN A 243 21.05 0.52 -1.08
N ARG A 244 20.37 0.39 0.08
CA ARG A 244 20.02 -0.92 0.65
C ARG A 244 19.07 -1.69 -0.28
N LEU A 245 18.05 -1.02 -0.83
CA LEU A 245 17.15 -1.62 -1.82
C LEU A 245 17.91 -2.03 -3.09
N ALA A 246 18.77 -1.15 -3.62
CA ALA A 246 19.52 -1.40 -4.85
C ALA A 246 20.58 -2.52 -4.74
N ARG A 247 21.03 -2.86 -3.53
CA ARG A 247 21.88 -4.02 -3.32
C ARG A 247 21.17 -5.35 -3.58
N ARG A 248 19.86 -5.42 -3.31
CA ARG A 248 19.05 -6.64 -3.42
C ARG A 248 18.23 -6.69 -4.70
N PHE A 249 17.80 -5.55 -5.20
CA PHE A 249 16.86 -5.43 -6.31
C PHE A 249 17.40 -4.62 -7.48
N ASP A 250 16.90 -4.92 -8.66
CA ASP A 250 16.84 -3.95 -9.73
C ASP A 250 15.71 -2.97 -9.40
N VAL A 251 16.06 -1.70 -9.21
CA VAL A 251 15.14 -0.66 -8.77
C VAL A 251 14.57 0.06 -9.99
N HIS A 252 13.27 0.19 -10.00
CA HIS A 252 12.50 0.91 -11.01
C HIS A 252 11.51 1.84 -10.31
N ARG A 253 10.83 2.69 -11.07
CA ARG A 253 9.70 3.50 -10.57
C ARG A 253 8.54 3.47 -11.56
N LEU A 254 7.33 3.77 -11.08
CA LEU A 254 6.22 4.05 -11.98
C LEU A 254 6.44 5.39 -12.70
N ASP A 255 6.00 5.45 -13.95
CA ASP A 255 5.97 6.71 -14.70
C ASP A 255 4.66 7.46 -14.38
N ASP A 256 4.78 8.64 -13.76
CA ASP A 256 3.62 9.48 -13.41
C ASP A 256 2.92 10.05 -14.65
N SER A 257 3.62 10.09 -15.78
CA SER A 257 3.13 10.67 -17.06
C SER A 257 2.50 9.65 -17.99
N ALA A 258 2.83 8.37 -17.84
CA ALA A 258 2.40 7.31 -18.74
C ALA A 258 1.89 6.08 -17.98
N ALA A 259 0.59 5.83 -18.07
CA ALA A 259 -0.02 4.67 -17.41
C ALA A 259 0.66 3.36 -17.81
N ARG A 260 0.86 2.46 -16.83
CA ARG A 260 1.46 1.12 -17.02
C ARG A 260 2.88 1.15 -17.60
N THR A 261 3.62 2.22 -17.32
CA THR A 261 5.02 2.34 -17.72
C THR A 261 5.90 2.31 -16.47
N ILE A 262 6.93 1.48 -16.53
CA ILE A 262 7.94 1.33 -15.49
C ILE A 262 9.25 1.86 -16.05
N LEU A 263 9.94 2.72 -15.32
CA LEU A 263 11.19 3.36 -15.69
C LEU A 263 12.32 2.77 -14.86
N ARG A 264 13.44 2.46 -15.48
CA ARG A 264 14.66 2.04 -14.76
C ARG A 264 15.21 3.20 -13.93
N VAL A 265 15.68 2.88 -12.73
CA VAL A 265 16.33 3.84 -11.83
C VAL A 265 17.76 3.34 -11.59
N GLY A 266 18.73 4.11 -12.05
CA GLY A 266 20.14 3.75 -11.88
C GLY A 266 20.72 4.11 -10.52
N ASP A 267 20.27 5.27 -9.97
CA ASP A 267 20.81 5.84 -8.75
C ASP A 267 19.78 6.75 -8.07
N TYR A 268 19.93 6.94 -6.75
CA TYR A 268 19.05 7.82 -5.95
C TYR A 268 18.98 9.26 -6.50
N SER A 269 20.08 9.78 -7.02
CA SER A 269 20.16 11.14 -7.60
C SER A 269 19.29 11.29 -8.83
N THR A 270 18.94 10.21 -9.52
CA THR A 270 18.09 10.20 -10.73
C THR A 270 16.59 10.18 -10.43
N LEU A 271 16.20 10.03 -9.16
CA LEU A 271 14.79 10.07 -8.77
C LEU A 271 14.20 11.48 -8.95
N PRO A 272 12.93 11.56 -9.39
CA PRO A 272 12.28 12.86 -9.60
C PRO A 272 12.14 13.61 -8.28
N ARG A 273 12.59 14.86 -8.27
CA ARG A 273 12.47 15.72 -7.12
C ARG A 273 11.29 16.69 -7.29
N SER A 274 10.63 17.00 -6.17
CA SER A 274 9.62 18.04 -6.13
C SER A 274 10.19 19.35 -6.66
N ARG A 275 9.38 20.10 -7.40
CA ARG A 275 9.71 21.47 -7.81
C ARG A 275 9.64 22.48 -6.66
N ALA A 276 9.09 22.08 -5.51
CA ALA A 276 9.16 22.88 -4.29
C ALA A 276 10.60 23.01 -3.81
N ALA A 277 10.88 24.06 -3.03
CA ALA A 277 12.22 24.38 -2.54
C ALA A 277 12.83 23.28 -1.64
N ASP A 278 12.02 22.33 -1.18
CA ASP A 278 12.44 21.23 -0.31
C ASP A 278 13.17 20.08 -1.03
N GLY A 279 13.11 20.04 -2.37
CA GLY A 279 13.75 18.99 -3.18
C GLY A 279 13.31 17.56 -2.82
N ARG A 280 12.13 17.40 -2.18
CA ARG A 280 11.56 16.13 -1.76
C ARG A 280 11.44 15.14 -2.92
N VAL A 281 11.84 13.92 -2.69
CA VAL A 281 11.53 12.78 -3.56
C VAL A 281 10.27 12.13 -3.01
N HIS A 282 9.24 12.01 -3.84
CA HIS A 282 8.02 11.23 -3.52
C HIS A 282 7.64 10.46 -4.78
N THR A 283 7.78 9.15 -4.75
CA THR A 283 7.55 8.28 -5.91
C THR A 283 7.26 6.85 -5.46
N ASP A 284 6.59 6.11 -6.32
CA ASP A 284 6.38 4.68 -6.13
C ASP A 284 7.52 3.91 -6.80
N LEU A 285 8.29 3.14 -6.02
CA LEU A 285 9.34 2.26 -6.52
C LEU A 285 8.79 0.87 -6.81
N VAL A 286 9.27 0.28 -7.91
CA VAL A 286 9.08 -1.12 -8.28
C VAL A 286 10.39 -1.85 -8.10
N LEU A 287 10.40 -2.85 -7.24
CA LEU A 287 11.56 -3.65 -6.87
C LEU A 287 11.45 -5.03 -7.50
N VAL A 288 12.49 -5.46 -8.16
CA VAL A 288 12.52 -6.79 -8.79
C VAL A 288 13.82 -7.49 -8.41
N THR A 289 13.76 -8.76 -8.03
CA THR A 289 14.97 -9.56 -7.77
C THR A 289 16.01 -9.31 -8.87
N ARG A 290 17.25 -9.04 -8.46
CA ARG A 290 18.33 -8.68 -9.39
C ARG A 290 18.51 -9.73 -10.49
N ASN A 291 18.80 -9.23 -11.70
CA ASN A 291 19.02 -10.02 -12.90
C ASN A 291 17.82 -10.85 -13.38
N ALA A 292 16.62 -10.61 -12.84
CA ALA A 292 15.41 -11.20 -13.38
C ALA A 292 15.13 -10.65 -14.78
N THR A 293 14.83 -11.51 -15.73
CA THR A 293 14.50 -11.07 -17.09
C THR A 293 13.12 -10.40 -17.11
N ALA A 294 12.95 -9.35 -17.93
CA ALA A 294 11.66 -8.67 -18.04
C ALA A 294 10.51 -9.65 -18.39
N ALA A 295 10.79 -10.67 -19.19
CA ALA A 295 9.83 -11.70 -19.55
C ALA A 295 9.32 -12.53 -18.36
N SER A 296 10.10 -12.63 -17.27
CA SER A 296 9.73 -13.40 -16.09
C SER A 296 8.82 -12.65 -15.11
N TRP A 297 8.81 -11.32 -15.14
CA TRP A 297 8.09 -10.55 -14.16
C TRP A 297 7.16 -9.46 -14.73
N LEU A 298 7.45 -8.89 -15.90
CA LEU A 298 6.70 -7.78 -16.46
C LEU A 298 5.30 -8.22 -16.93
N ALA A 299 4.28 -7.68 -16.30
CA ALA A 299 2.89 -8.05 -16.62
C ALA A 299 2.49 -7.62 -18.05
N PRO A 300 1.66 -8.41 -18.76
CA PRO A 300 1.15 -8.05 -20.09
C PRO A 300 0.49 -6.68 -20.11
N GLY A 301 0.81 -5.88 -21.12
CA GLY A 301 0.30 -4.52 -21.28
C GLY A 301 1.03 -3.48 -20.41
N TRP A 302 2.09 -3.87 -19.71
CA TRP A 302 3.06 -2.97 -19.07
C TRP A 302 4.32 -2.84 -19.93
N SER A 303 4.97 -1.70 -19.85
CA SER A 303 6.23 -1.43 -20.56
C SER A 303 7.35 -1.09 -19.58
N LEU A 304 8.56 -1.53 -19.89
CA LEU A 304 9.80 -1.18 -19.20
C LEU A 304 10.65 -0.30 -20.10
N ARG A 305 11.07 0.88 -19.62
CA ARG A 305 11.90 1.86 -20.34
C ARG A 305 13.14 2.25 -19.55
#